data_3d2357fae3d8068704184b078ed4241d
#
_entry.id   3d2357fae3d8068704184b078ed4241d
#
_cell.length_a   1.000
_cell.length_b   1.000
_cell.length_c   1.000
_cell.angle_alpha   90.00
_cell.angle_beta   90.00
_cell.angle_gamma   90.00
#
_symmetry.space_group_name_H-M   'P 1'
#
loop_
_entity.id
_entity.type
_entity.pdbx_description
1 polymer ?
#
loop_
_entity_poly.entity_id
_entity_poly.type
_entity_poly.pdbx_seq_one_letter_code
_entity_poly.pdbx_strand_id
1 'polypeptide(L)'
;MATRRGQLLDGVLLLDKPEGLSSNHALQRAKRTVDARKAGHTGTLDPFATGLLVCCMGRATKISAAMLQADKIYEATLGFGEETDSGDLTGHVVFQAPPDAAPVALADLERVLPGFMGEIEQIPPMYSALKRDGRPLYEYARQGIELERAPRRVTLYRLDILDFSPRQARLSVHCSKGTYVRTLAQDIGRALGCGAHLTALRRTAVGPFSLADAVTLEALQAMPRPQDALIGLDALPAGLMPAGSTQKDEL
;
A
#
# COMPACT_ATOMS: atom_id res chain seq x y z
N MET A 1 32.54 -17.37 0.78
CA MET A 1 31.25 -16.82 0.33
C MET A 1 30.16 -17.49 1.14
N ALA A 2 29.32 -16.74 1.88
CA ALA A 2 28.21 -17.31 2.62
C ALA A 2 27.18 -17.87 1.62
N THR A 3 26.95 -19.18 1.64
CA THR A 3 25.90 -19.83 0.83
C THR A 3 24.56 -19.23 1.22
N ARG A 4 23.85 -18.63 0.27
CA ARG A 4 22.47 -18.13 0.50
C ARG A 4 21.59 -19.33 0.86
N ARG A 5 21.12 -19.39 2.10
CA ARG A 5 20.20 -20.43 2.60
C ARG A 5 18.85 -20.30 1.89
N GLY A 6 18.17 -21.43 1.69
CA GLY A 6 16.82 -21.54 1.12
C GLY A 6 16.81 -22.18 -0.28
N GLN A 7 15.61 -22.61 -0.67
CA GLN A 7 15.34 -23.33 -1.92
C GLN A 7 15.22 -22.38 -3.11
N LEU A 8 15.52 -22.87 -4.31
CA LEU A 8 15.25 -22.19 -5.56
C LEU A 8 13.76 -22.34 -5.92
N LEU A 9 12.93 -21.50 -5.32
CA LEU A 9 11.49 -21.46 -5.56
C LEU A 9 11.15 -20.28 -6.45
N ASP A 10 10.29 -20.53 -7.44
CA ASP A 10 9.77 -19.52 -8.35
C ASP A 10 8.25 -19.44 -8.21
N GLY A 11 7.70 -18.26 -7.97
CA GLY A 11 6.26 -18.06 -7.86
C GLY A 11 5.89 -16.77 -7.12
N VAL A 12 4.61 -16.50 -7.07
CA VAL A 12 4.02 -15.34 -6.39
C VAL A 12 3.24 -15.82 -5.19
N LEU A 13 3.53 -15.24 -4.02
CA LEU A 13 2.72 -15.39 -2.82
C LEU A 13 1.88 -14.13 -2.63
N LEU A 14 0.58 -14.30 -2.53
CA LEU A 14 -0.35 -13.24 -2.14
C LEU A 14 -0.46 -13.27 -0.61
N LEU A 15 0.15 -12.30 0.04
CA LEU A 15 0.20 -12.22 1.49
C LEU A 15 -0.77 -11.15 2.00
N ASP A 16 -1.67 -11.53 2.90
CA ASP A 16 -2.40 -10.56 3.73
C ASP A 16 -1.47 -10.05 4.83
N LYS A 17 -0.91 -8.86 4.62
CA LYS A 17 0.02 -8.25 5.57
C LYS A 17 -0.73 -7.82 6.83
N PRO A 18 -0.34 -8.32 8.01
CA PRO A 18 -0.93 -7.85 9.26
C PRO A 18 -0.48 -6.42 9.58
N GLU A 19 -1.21 -5.77 10.47
CA GLU A 19 -0.84 -4.49 11.06
C GLU A 19 0.47 -4.60 11.86
N GLY A 20 1.17 -3.47 12.02
CA GLY A 20 2.39 -3.34 12.84
C GLY A 20 3.67 -3.82 12.17
N LEU A 21 3.61 -4.59 11.08
CA LEU A 21 4.80 -5.01 10.35
C LEU A 21 5.07 -4.11 9.14
N SER A 22 6.34 -3.75 8.94
CA SER A 22 6.74 -3.19 7.64
C SER A 22 6.61 -4.25 6.54
N SER A 23 6.40 -3.82 5.29
CA SER A 23 6.30 -4.73 4.13
C SER A 23 7.52 -5.64 4.00
N ASN A 24 8.73 -5.12 4.29
CA ASN A 24 9.94 -5.96 4.26
C ASN A 24 9.98 -6.99 5.39
N HIS A 25 9.54 -6.65 6.61
CA HIS A 25 9.48 -7.61 7.71
C HIS A 25 8.46 -8.72 7.42
N ALA A 26 7.28 -8.40 6.88
CA ALA A 26 6.29 -9.38 6.45
C ALA A 26 6.84 -10.30 5.36
N LEU A 27 7.49 -9.72 4.31
CA LEU A 27 8.16 -10.46 3.26
C LEU A 27 9.23 -11.42 3.81
N GLN A 28 10.09 -10.97 4.73
CA GLN A 28 11.15 -11.81 5.28
C GLN A 28 10.61 -12.95 6.16
N ARG A 29 9.48 -12.74 6.86
CA ARG A 29 8.78 -13.82 7.56
C ARG A 29 8.24 -14.84 6.56
N ALA A 30 7.46 -14.41 5.57
CA ALA A 30 6.92 -15.26 4.51
C ALA A 30 8.03 -16.03 3.77
N LYS A 31 9.10 -15.32 3.37
CA LYS A 31 10.27 -15.93 2.72
C LYS A 31 10.87 -17.09 3.54
N ARG A 32 11.04 -16.89 4.86
CA ARG A 32 11.57 -17.95 5.75
C ARG A 32 10.60 -19.10 5.87
N THR A 33 9.30 -18.84 5.98
CA THR A 33 8.27 -19.87 6.09
C THR A 33 8.22 -20.75 4.86
N VAL A 34 8.27 -20.19 3.64
CA VAL A 34 8.34 -20.99 2.41
C VAL A 34 9.74 -21.52 2.09
N ASP A 35 10.76 -21.15 2.87
CA ASP A 35 12.18 -21.49 2.67
C ASP A 35 12.71 -21.02 1.30
N ALA A 36 12.32 -19.83 0.82
CA ALA A 36 12.78 -19.32 -0.46
C ALA A 36 14.16 -18.66 -0.35
N ARG A 37 15.05 -18.91 -1.32
CA ARG A 37 16.39 -18.31 -1.40
C ARG A 37 16.37 -16.82 -1.74
N LYS A 38 15.45 -16.39 -2.64
CA LYS A 38 15.31 -15.02 -3.13
C LYS A 38 13.85 -14.60 -3.05
N ALA A 39 13.59 -13.39 -2.55
CA ALA A 39 12.26 -12.80 -2.55
C ALA A 39 12.33 -11.27 -2.70
N GLY A 40 11.23 -10.69 -3.20
CA GLY A 40 10.97 -9.27 -3.26
C GLY A 40 9.47 -9.01 -3.18
N HIS A 41 9.04 -7.79 -2.84
CA HIS A 41 7.63 -7.41 -2.90
C HIS A 41 7.39 -6.28 -3.90
N THR A 42 6.15 -6.13 -4.34
CA THR A 42 5.75 -5.16 -5.36
C THR A 42 4.87 -4.07 -4.75
N GLY A 43 5.48 -3.06 -4.19
CA GLY A 43 4.79 -1.92 -3.58
C GLY A 43 4.64 -2.03 -2.06
N THR A 44 5.21 -1.05 -1.39
CA THR A 44 5.23 -0.93 0.06
C THR A 44 3.83 -0.62 0.59
N LEU A 45 3.49 -1.21 1.72
CA LEU A 45 2.45 -0.80 2.65
C LEU A 45 3.12 -0.25 3.91
N ASP A 46 2.56 0.82 4.46
CA ASP A 46 3.00 1.38 5.74
C ASP A 46 2.79 0.36 6.88
N PRO A 47 3.50 0.46 8.02
CA PRO A 47 3.35 -0.49 9.11
C PRO A 47 1.92 -0.61 9.64
N PHE A 48 1.19 0.49 9.80
CA PHE A 48 -0.21 0.49 10.25
C PHE A 48 -1.19 -0.09 9.21
N ALA A 49 -0.85 0.00 7.92
CA ALA A 49 -1.70 -0.51 6.85
C ALA A 49 -1.65 -2.03 6.77
N THR A 50 -2.77 -2.63 6.35
CA THR A 50 -2.96 -4.08 6.18
C THR A 50 -3.26 -4.45 4.73
N GLY A 51 -3.44 -5.75 4.47
CA GLY A 51 -3.97 -6.24 3.19
C GLY A 51 -2.90 -6.71 2.21
N LEU A 52 -3.24 -6.76 0.95
CA LEU A 52 -2.53 -7.48 -0.09
C LEU A 52 -1.09 -6.95 -0.30
N LEU A 53 -0.13 -7.79 0.02
CA LEU A 53 1.28 -7.64 -0.32
C LEU A 53 1.69 -8.74 -1.31
N VAL A 54 1.92 -8.36 -2.56
CA VAL A 54 2.37 -9.31 -3.60
C VAL A 54 3.85 -9.58 -3.40
N CYS A 55 4.19 -10.80 -2.96
CA CYS A 55 5.53 -11.28 -2.69
C CYS A 55 6.00 -12.19 -3.82
N CYS A 56 7.12 -11.85 -4.46
CA CYS A 56 7.67 -12.58 -5.59
C CYS A 56 8.89 -13.40 -5.14
N MET A 57 8.88 -14.70 -5.40
CA MET A 57 9.99 -15.62 -5.10
C MET A 57 10.78 -15.93 -6.39
N GLY A 58 12.10 -16.00 -6.27
CA GLY A 58 13.00 -16.39 -7.37
C GLY A 58 12.81 -15.57 -8.65
N ARG A 59 12.50 -16.25 -9.78
CA ARG A 59 12.26 -15.62 -11.08
C ARG A 59 11.02 -14.75 -11.13
N ALA A 60 10.02 -14.99 -10.28
CA ALA A 60 8.84 -14.12 -10.21
C ALA A 60 9.20 -12.66 -9.83
N THR A 61 10.39 -12.39 -9.27
CA THR A 61 10.83 -11.00 -9.06
C THR A 61 10.89 -10.18 -10.35
N LYS A 62 10.89 -10.80 -11.53
CA LYS A 62 10.84 -10.11 -12.83
C LYS A 62 9.51 -9.39 -13.08
N ILE A 63 8.40 -9.80 -12.43
CA ILE A 63 7.11 -9.09 -12.56
C ILE A 63 7.06 -7.78 -11.74
N SER A 64 8.05 -7.53 -10.89
CA SER A 64 8.00 -6.40 -9.95
C SER A 64 7.78 -5.05 -10.64
N ALA A 65 8.41 -4.83 -11.80
CA ALA A 65 8.25 -3.58 -12.54
C ALA A 65 6.80 -3.38 -13.01
N ALA A 66 6.18 -4.42 -13.58
CA ALA A 66 4.78 -4.39 -14.02
C ALA A 66 3.82 -4.13 -12.83
N MET A 67 4.03 -4.83 -11.72
CA MET A 67 3.19 -4.67 -10.52
C MET A 67 3.35 -3.31 -9.84
N LEU A 68 4.53 -2.71 -9.89
CA LEU A 68 4.72 -1.33 -9.41
C LEU A 68 3.91 -0.32 -10.23
N GLN A 69 3.74 -0.58 -11.54
CA GLN A 69 2.94 0.25 -12.45
C GLN A 69 1.44 -0.01 -12.36
N ALA A 70 1.02 -1.17 -11.85
CA ALA A 70 -0.37 -1.57 -11.77
C ALA A 70 -1.21 -0.65 -10.87
N ASP A 71 -2.50 -0.56 -11.12
CA ASP A 71 -3.46 0.14 -10.27
C ASP A 71 -3.68 -0.61 -8.95
N LYS A 72 -4.17 0.09 -7.95
CA LYS A 72 -4.43 -0.44 -6.61
C LYS A 72 -5.84 -0.07 -6.16
N ILE A 73 -6.42 -0.96 -5.36
CA ILE A 73 -7.67 -0.67 -4.66
C ILE A 73 -7.41 -0.76 -3.15
N TYR A 74 -7.97 0.21 -2.43
CA TYR A 74 -7.86 0.29 -0.98
C TYR A 74 -9.24 0.48 -0.35
N GLU A 75 -9.42 -0.05 0.86
CA GLU A 75 -10.38 0.45 1.83
C GLU A 75 -9.62 1.37 2.79
N ALA A 76 -10.07 2.61 2.88
CA ALA A 76 -9.46 3.66 3.69
C ALA A 76 -10.46 4.21 4.68
N THR A 77 -10.11 4.24 5.97
CA THR A 77 -10.91 4.90 6.99
C THR A 77 -10.28 6.23 7.34
N LEU A 78 -11.03 7.30 7.11
CA LEU A 78 -10.65 8.68 7.43
C LEU A 78 -11.26 9.04 8.79
N GLY A 79 -10.43 9.49 9.73
CA GLY A 79 -10.87 10.17 10.95
C GLY A 79 -10.95 11.67 10.70
N PHE A 80 -12.07 12.30 11.02
CA PHE A 80 -12.30 13.73 10.87
C PHE A 80 -11.98 14.50 12.15
N GLY A 81 -11.63 15.77 11.99
CA GLY A 81 -11.39 16.71 13.09
C GLY A 81 -9.92 16.92 13.42
N GLU A 82 -9.02 16.09 12.90
CA GLU A 82 -7.60 16.21 13.15
C GLU A 82 -6.79 15.92 11.88
N GLU A 83 -5.66 16.63 11.70
CA GLU A 83 -4.65 16.30 10.70
C GLU A 83 -3.35 15.97 11.40
N THR A 84 -2.64 14.94 10.93
CA THR A 84 -1.33 14.54 11.45
C THR A 84 -0.22 14.81 10.44
N ASP A 85 1.01 14.96 10.89
CA ASP A 85 2.19 15.20 10.06
C ASP A 85 2.51 14.05 9.11
N SER A 86 2.14 12.82 9.48
CA SER A 86 2.27 11.62 8.63
C SER A 86 1.07 11.39 7.72
N GLY A 87 -0.09 12.01 8.00
CA GLY A 87 -1.38 11.78 7.36
C GLY A 87 -2.05 10.47 7.79
N ASP A 88 -1.54 9.82 8.85
CA ASP A 88 -2.11 8.61 9.46
C ASP A 88 -2.07 8.68 11.00
N LEU A 89 -2.67 7.70 11.65
CA LEU A 89 -2.81 7.63 13.11
C LEU A 89 -1.47 7.56 13.89
N THR A 90 -0.34 7.36 13.20
CA THR A 90 0.96 7.22 13.86
C THR A 90 1.73 8.54 13.97
N GLY A 91 1.26 9.60 13.30
CA GLY A 91 1.87 10.92 13.30
C GLY A 91 1.46 11.78 14.48
N HIS A 92 2.14 12.91 14.63
CA HIS A 92 1.76 13.95 15.57
C HIS A 92 0.65 14.83 15.01
N VAL A 93 -0.33 15.20 15.85
CA VAL A 93 -1.40 16.13 15.45
C VAL A 93 -0.77 17.50 15.15
N VAL A 94 -1.00 17.99 13.91
CA VAL A 94 -0.55 19.31 13.45
C VAL A 94 -1.71 20.29 13.22
N PHE A 95 -2.93 19.79 13.14
CA PHE A 95 -4.16 20.57 13.10
C PHE A 95 -5.25 19.87 13.87
N GLN A 96 -6.06 20.63 14.63
CA GLN A 96 -7.24 20.14 15.31
C GLN A 96 -8.39 21.12 15.07
N ALA A 97 -9.54 20.59 14.65
CA ALA A 97 -10.74 21.39 14.49
C ALA A 97 -11.19 22.00 15.83
N PRO A 98 -11.76 23.21 15.85
CA PRO A 98 -12.31 23.79 17.06
C PRO A 98 -13.34 22.87 17.74
N PRO A 99 -13.43 22.89 19.08
CA PRO A 99 -14.38 22.02 19.80
C PRO A 99 -15.86 22.22 19.44
N ASP A 100 -16.18 23.43 18.96
CA ASP A 100 -17.51 23.86 18.51
C ASP A 100 -17.71 23.72 17.00
N ALA A 101 -16.74 23.14 16.28
CA ALA A 101 -16.87 22.89 14.85
C ALA A 101 -18.05 21.97 14.58
N ALA A 102 -18.83 22.30 13.57
CA ALA A 102 -19.94 21.48 13.13
C ALA A 102 -19.43 20.08 12.72
N PRO A 103 -20.13 19.01 13.14
CA PRO A 103 -19.79 17.67 12.68
C PRO A 103 -19.95 17.57 11.16
N VAL A 104 -19.09 16.76 10.52
CA VAL A 104 -19.19 16.51 9.09
C VAL A 104 -20.53 15.85 8.77
N ALA A 105 -21.24 16.37 7.78
CA ALA A 105 -22.44 15.74 7.25
C ALA A 105 -22.11 14.86 6.04
N LEU A 106 -22.90 13.78 5.82
CA LEU A 106 -22.73 12.93 4.63
C LEU A 106 -22.81 13.74 3.34
N ALA A 107 -23.76 14.68 3.25
CA ALA A 107 -23.93 15.53 2.08
C ALA A 107 -22.71 16.42 1.79
N ASP A 108 -21.94 16.83 2.82
CA ASP A 108 -20.70 17.58 2.62
C ASP A 108 -19.61 16.70 2.03
N LEU A 109 -19.49 15.46 2.53
CA LEU A 109 -18.56 14.48 1.97
C LEU A 109 -18.93 14.16 0.51
N GLU A 110 -20.19 13.84 0.22
CA GLU A 110 -20.68 13.58 -1.14
C GLU A 110 -20.42 14.76 -2.10
N ARG A 111 -20.49 15.97 -1.60
CA ARG A 111 -20.24 17.19 -2.39
C ARG A 111 -18.78 17.40 -2.74
N VAL A 112 -17.82 17.01 -1.86
CA VAL A 112 -16.38 17.26 -2.09
C VAL A 112 -15.72 16.12 -2.87
N LEU A 113 -16.15 14.86 -2.71
CA LEU A 113 -15.51 13.70 -3.34
C LEU A 113 -15.37 13.79 -4.87
N PRO A 114 -16.36 14.29 -5.63
CA PRO A 114 -16.21 14.44 -7.08
C PRO A 114 -15.00 15.30 -7.51
N GLY A 115 -14.58 16.25 -6.68
CA GLY A 115 -13.39 17.08 -6.94
C GLY A 115 -12.06 16.33 -6.90
N PHE A 116 -12.06 15.10 -6.38
CA PHE A 116 -10.88 14.22 -6.32
C PHE A 116 -10.89 13.16 -7.42
N MET A 117 -11.91 13.09 -8.25
CA MET A 117 -12.00 12.09 -9.32
C MET A 117 -11.21 12.49 -10.56
N GLY A 118 -10.66 11.49 -11.26
CA GLY A 118 -9.84 11.70 -12.44
C GLY A 118 -8.38 12.03 -12.10
N GLU A 119 -7.72 12.82 -12.93
CA GLU A 119 -6.33 13.23 -12.73
C GLU A 119 -6.26 14.37 -11.70
N ILE A 120 -5.51 14.14 -10.64
CA ILE A 120 -5.24 15.11 -9.58
C ILE A 120 -3.74 15.27 -9.33
N GLU A 121 -3.34 16.36 -8.71
CA GLU A 121 -1.98 16.55 -8.22
C GLU A 121 -1.89 16.28 -6.73
N GLN A 122 -0.89 15.50 -6.31
CA GLN A 122 -0.57 15.26 -4.91
C GLN A 122 0.87 15.63 -4.62
N ILE A 123 1.12 16.31 -3.50
CA ILE A 123 2.46 16.45 -2.94
C ILE A 123 2.75 15.18 -2.12
N PRO A 124 3.77 14.37 -2.51
CA PRO A 124 4.10 13.17 -1.75
C PRO A 124 4.43 13.49 -0.28
N PRO A 125 4.01 12.66 0.69
CA PRO A 125 4.33 12.91 2.09
C PRO A 125 5.82 12.73 2.36
N MET A 126 6.34 13.43 3.39
CA MET A 126 7.72 13.24 3.86
C MET A 126 7.96 11.81 4.36
N TYR A 127 6.97 11.20 4.97
CA TYR A 127 7.02 9.78 5.39
C TYR A 127 6.79 8.84 4.19
N SER A 128 7.71 8.89 3.21
CA SER A 128 7.66 8.05 2.01
C SER A 128 9.00 7.41 1.68
N ALA A 129 8.98 6.35 0.87
CA ALA A 129 10.17 5.66 0.35
C ALA A 129 10.79 6.37 -0.87
N LEU A 130 10.26 7.51 -1.30
CA LEU A 130 10.87 8.34 -2.34
C LEU A 130 12.26 8.78 -1.88
N LYS A 131 13.21 8.78 -2.82
CA LYS A 131 14.59 9.14 -2.50
C LYS A 131 14.93 10.56 -2.96
N ARG A 132 15.62 11.30 -2.09
CA ARG A 132 16.35 12.51 -2.41
C ARG A 132 17.80 12.27 -2.07
N ASP A 133 18.71 12.52 -3.02
CA ASP A 133 20.16 12.31 -2.85
C ASP A 133 20.53 10.89 -2.39
N GLY A 134 19.82 9.88 -2.93
CA GLY A 134 20.01 8.46 -2.60
C GLY A 134 19.38 7.99 -1.29
N ARG A 135 18.86 8.92 -0.46
CA ARG A 135 18.30 8.66 0.87
C ARG A 135 16.77 8.78 0.85
N PRO A 136 16.00 7.84 1.46
CA PRO A 136 14.54 7.93 1.54
C PRO A 136 14.05 9.16 2.32
N LEU A 137 12.93 9.75 1.89
CA LEU A 137 12.37 10.94 2.55
C LEU A 137 11.99 10.69 4.01
N TYR A 138 11.50 9.49 4.35
CA TYR A 138 11.15 9.17 5.74
C TYR A 138 12.33 9.26 6.72
N GLU A 139 13.57 9.12 6.24
CA GLU A 139 14.75 9.29 7.09
C GLU A 139 15.03 10.75 7.43
N TYR A 140 14.72 11.67 6.51
CA TYR A 140 14.75 13.11 6.76
C TYR A 140 13.61 13.51 7.71
N ALA A 141 12.39 13.00 7.46
CA ALA A 141 11.23 13.27 8.32
C ALA A 141 11.50 12.91 9.79
N ARG A 142 12.10 11.74 10.05
CA ARG A 142 12.49 11.31 11.41
C ARG A 142 13.52 12.19 12.09
N GLN A 143 14.24 13.00 11.33
CA GLN A 143 15.20 13.98 11.84
C GLN A 143 14.58 15.38 11.95
N GLY A 144 13.27 15.53 11.72
CA GLY A 144 12.59 16.80 11.69
C GLY A 144 12.95 17.68 10.49
N ILE A 145 13.59 17.12 9.46
CA ILE A 145 13.98 17.83 8.25
C ILE A 145 12.86 17.72 7.24
N GLU A 146 12.26 18.84 6.87
CA GLU A 146 11.31 18.93 5.78
C GLU A 146 12.02 19.35 4.49
N LEU A 147 11.75 18.60 3.39
CA LEU A 147 12.27 18.90 2.06
C LEU A 147 11.12 19.29 1.14
N GLU A 148 11.39 20.23 0.24
CA GLU A 148 10.46 20.55 -0.83
C GLU A 148 10.24 19.36 -1.76
N ARG A 149 8.99 19.06 -2.08
CA ARG A 149 8.57 17.97 -2.94
C ARG A 149 7.71 18.51 -4.06
N ALA A 150 8.08 18.18 -5.30
CA ALA A 150 7.28 18.53 -6.46
C ALA A 150 5.94 17.75 -6.45
N PRO A 151 4.82 18.40 -6.80
CA PRO A 151 3.56 17.72 -7.03
C PRO A 151 3.71 16.62 -8.08
N ARG A 152 2.92 15.55 -7.94
CA ARG A 152 2.87 14.43 -8.89
C ARG A 152 1.45 14.18 -9.31
N ARG A 153 1.25 13.92 -10.59
CA ARG A 153 -0.05 13.55 -11.13
C ARG A 153 -0.34 12.10 -10.81
N VAL A 154 -1.53 11.86 -10.30
CA VAL A 154 -2.11 10.55 -10.02
C VAL A 154 -3.56 10.54 -10.49
N THR A 155 -4.11 9.36 -10.72
CA THR A 155 -5.50 9.24 -11.17
C THR A 155 -6.31 8.46 -10.16
N LEU A 156 -7.44 9.00 -9.75
CA LEU A 156 -8.46 8.31 -8.98
C LEU A 156 -9.57 7.87 -9.95
N TYR A 157 -9.66 6.56 -10.17
CA TYR A 157 -10.62 5.97 -11.11
C TYR A 157 -12.00 5.83 -10.49
N ARG A 158 -12.03 5.55 -9.17
CA ARG A 158 -13.27 5.37 -8.41
C ARG A 158 -13.04 5.69 -6.94
N LEU A 159 -14.06 6.33 -6.35
CA LEU A 159 -14.07 6.74 -4.94
C LEU A 159 -15.50 6.60 -4.41
N ASP A 160 -15.77 5.53 -3.65
CA ASP A 160 -17.09 5.22 -3.11
C ASP A 160 -17.10 5.32 -1.59
N ILE A 161 -18.18 5.83 -1.03
CA ILE A 161 -18.42 5.79 0.41
C ILE A 161 -18.95 4.39 0.77
N LEU A 162 -18.22 3.66 1.60
CA LEU A 162 -18.62 2.35 2.10
C LEU A 162 -19.38 2.45 3.43
N ASP A 163 -19.00 3.43 4.25
CA ASP A 163 -19.60 3.67 5.56
C ASP A 163 -19.33 5.11 5.99
N PHE A 164 -20.21 5.70 6.79
CA PHE A 164 -20.10 7.08 7.23
C PHE A 164 -20.66 7.27 8.64
N SER A 165 -19.95 8.09 9.41
CA SER A 165 -20.43 8.73 10.63
C SER A 165 -19.88 10.16 10.69
N PRO A 166 -20.41 11.04 11.54
CA PRO A 166 -19.91 12.42 11.66
C PRO A 166 -18.43 12.56 12.05
N ARG A 167 -17.82 11.49 12.56
CA ARG A 167 -16.40 11.47 12.98
C ARG A 167 -15.49 10.69 12.07
N GLN A 168 -16.04 9.87 11.16
CA GLN A 168 -15.22 9.06 10.24
C GLN A 168 -16.01 8.66 9.00
N ALA A 169 -15.27 8.38 7.92
CA ALA A 169 -15.81 7.74 6.74
C ALA A 169 -14.90 6.59 6.30
N ARG A 170 -15.49 5.49 5.82
CA ARG A 170 -14.75 4.42 5.14
C ARG A 170 -15.02 4.52 3.65
N LEU A 171 -13.95 4.62 2.88
CA LEU A 171 -13.99 4.81 1.44
C LEU A 171 -13.33 3.63 0.73
N SER A 172 -13.89 3.23 -0.42
CA SER A 172 -13.19 2.42 -1.41
C SER A 172 -12.47 3.35 -2.38
N VAL A 173 -11.16 3.16 -2.56
CA VAL A 173 -10.30 4.03 -3.38
C VAL A 173 -9.64 3.19 -4.47
N HIS A 174 -10.05 3.34 -5.73
CA HIS A 174 -9.38 2.75 -6.89
C HIS A 174 -8.49 3.83 -7.55
N CYS A 175 -7.19 3.61 -7.58
CA CYS A 175 -6.24 4.63 -7.99
C CYS A 175 -5.04 4.08 -8.77
N SER A 176 -4.41 4.96 -9.52
CA SER A 176 -3.16 4.70 -10.24
C SER A 176 -1.98 4.47 -9.30
N LYS A 177 -0.89 3.96 -9.85
CA LYS A 177 0.41 3.91 -9.15
C LYS A 177 0.79 5.27 -8.57
N GLY A 178 1.50 5.25 -7.46
CA GLY A 178 2.09 6.46 -6.86
C GLY A 178 1.12 7.30 -6.05
N THR A 179 -0.16 6.95 -6.00
CA THR A 179 -1.15 7.61 -5.16
C THR A 179 -0.86 7.36 -3.68
N TYR A 180 -0.84 8.44 -2.90
CA TYR A 180 -0.75 8.41 -1.45
C TYR A 180 -2.14 8.60 -0.85
N VAL A 181 -2.72 7.53 -0.34
CA VAL A 181 -4.06 7.58 0.27
C VAL A 181 -4.06 8.43 1.55
N ARG A 182 -2.92 8.56 2.23
CA ARG A 182 -2.72 9.47 3.37
C ARG A 182 -2.88 10.94 2.95
N THR A 183 -2.24 11.34 1.85
CA THR A 183 -2.41 12.69 1.28
C THR A 183 -3.85 12.93 0.83
N LEU A 184 -4.49 11.92 0.20
CA LEU A 184 -5.90 12.03 -0.18
C LEU A 184 -6.80 12.28 1.04
N ALA A 185 -6.57 11.59 2.16
CA ALA A 185 -7.33 11.80 3.39
C ALA A 185 -7.18 13.23 3.93
N GLN A 186 -5.94 13.75 3.97
CA GLN A 186 -5.67 15.14 4.38
C GLN A 186 -6.37 16.14 3.44
N ASP A 187 -6.27 15.93 2.13
CA ASP A 187 -6.85 16.84 1.14
C ASP A 187 -8.39 16.85 1.22
N ILE A 188 -9.03 15.69 1.43
CA ILE A 188 -10.47 15.59 1.67
C ILE A 188 -10.83 16.34 2.97
N GLY A 189 -10.08 16.14 4.06
CA GLY A 189 -10.30 16.83 5.33
C GLY A 189 -10.18 18.36 5.21
N ARG A 190 -9.22 18.83 4.43
CA ARG A 190 -9.04 20.28 4.13
C ARG A 190 -10.20 20.81 3.30
N ALA A 191 -10.66 20.07 2.28
CA ALA A 191 -11.83 20.46 1.47
C ALA A 191 -13.12 20.51 2.30
N LEU A 192 -13.24 19.68 3.33
CA LEU A 192 -14.32 19.73 4.31
C LEU A 192 -14.15 20.84 5.37
N GLY A 193 -12.94 21.43 5.47
CA GLY A 193 -12.62 22.46 6.47
C GLY A 193 -12.42 21.93 7.88
N CYS A 194 -12.37 20.61 8.09
CA CYS A 194 -12.27 20.00 9.43
C CYS A 194 -10.94 19.29 9.68
N GLY A 195 -10.08 19.11 8.65
CA GLY A 195 -8.91 18.22 8.74
C GLY A 195 -9.31 16.74 8.80
N ALA A 196 -8.42 15.88 8.28
CA ALA A 196 -8.58 14.43 8.38
C ALA A 196 -7.21 13.73 8.30
N HIS A 197 -7.16 12.51 8.81
CA HIS A 197 -6.05 11.59 8.66
C HIS A 197 -6.56 10.14 8.52
N LEU A 198 -5.73 9.22 8.06
CA LEU A 198 -6.10 7.82 8.02
C LEU A 198 -6.04 7.18 9.41
N THR A 199 -7.13 6.56 9.82
CA THR A 199 -7.19 5.71 11.02
C THR A 199 -7.05 4.24 10.69
N ALA A 200 -7.38 3.83 9.45
CA ALA A 200 -7.11 2.49 8.93
C ALA A 200 -6.90 2.54 7.42
N LEU A 201 -6.09 1.62 6.91
CA LEU A 201 -5.85 1.44 5.48
C LEU A 201 -5.66 -0.05 5.18
N ARG A 202 -6.45 -0.57 4.24
CA ARG A 202 -6.35 -1.96 3.79
C ARG A 202 -6.27 -2.02 2.27
N ARG A 203 -5.19 -2.57 1.72
CA ARG A 203 -5.09 -2.77 0.27
C ARG A 203 -5.80 -4.06 -0.14
N THR A 204 -6.82 -3.94 -0.97
CA THR A 204 -7.68 -5.07 -1.39
C THR A 204 -7.31 -5.61 -2.75
N ALA A 205 -6.64 -4.82 -3.63
CA ALA A 205 -6.19 -5.29 -4.93
C ALA A 205 -4.88 -4.61 -5.40
N VAL A 206 -4.11 -5.32 -6.23
CA VAL A 206 -2.93 -4.83 -6.96
C VAL A 206 -2.97 -5.44 -8.35
N GLY A 207 -3.28 -4.65 -9.37
CA GLY A 207 -3.45 -5.15 -10.74
C GLY A 207 -4.44 -6.32 -10.78
N PRO A 208 -4.02 -7.49 -11.30
CA PRO A 208 -4.91 -8.65 -11.40
C PRO A 208 -5.08 -9.45 -10.09
N PHE A 209 -4.37 -9.10 -9.03
CA PHE A 209 -4.38 -9.85 -7.78
C PHE A 209 -5.35 -9.27 -6.77
N SER A 210 -6.14 -10.14 -6.13
CA SER A 210 -7.13 -9.82 -5.11
C SER A 210 -6.66 -10.27 -3.71
N LEU A 211 -7.05 -9.50 -2.70
CA LEU A 211 -6.87 -9.89 -1.30
C LEU A 211 -7.66 -11.16 -0.95
N ALA A 212 -8.75 -11.44 -1.66
CA ALA A 212 -9.54 -12.66 -1.43
C ALA A 212 -8.75 -13.95 -1.65
N ASP A 213 -7.69 -13.88 -2.47
CA ASP A 213 -6.81 -15.02 -2.78
C ASP A 213 -5.55 -15.05 -1.88
N ALA A 214 -5.45 -14.14 -0.92
CA ALA A 214 -4.26 -14.01 -0.09
C ALA A 214 -4.35 -14.90 1.18
N VAL A 215 -3.17 -15.31 1.65
CA VAL A 215 -3.03 -16.03 2.92
C VAL A 215 -2.45 -15.11 3.99
N THR A 216 -2.85 -15.29 5.25
CA THR A 216 -2.21 -14.60 6.39
C THR A 216 -0.86 -15.25 6.72
N LEU A 217 -0.01 -14.55 7.49
CA LEU A 217 1.25 -15.14 7.97
C LEU A 217 1.00 -16.34 8.85
N GLU A 218 -0.02 -16.30 9.69
CA GLU A 218 -0.40 -17.38 10.61
C GLU A 218 -0.86 -18.62 9.83
N ALA A 219 -1.75 -18.43 8.84
CA ALA A 219 -2.22 -19.51 7.98
C ALA A 219 -1.06 -20.13 7.20
N LEU A 220 -0.17 -19.29 6.62
CA LEU A 220 1.00 -19.75 5.88
C LEU A 220 1.94 -20.60 6.77
N GLN A 221 2.16 -20.17 8.01
CA GLN A 221 3.00 -20.88 8.98
C GLN A 221 2.39 -22.20 9.46
N ALA A 222 1.06 -22.29 9.48
CA ALA A 222 0.34 -23.50 9.88
C ALA A 222 0.24 -24.55 8.75
N MET A 223 0.57 -24.19 7.50
CA MET A 223 0.51 -25.12 6.38
C MET A 223 1.58 -26.22 6.51
N PRO A 224 1.24 -27.50 6.29
CA PRO A 224 2.23 -28.58 6.23
C PRO A 224 3.28 -28.38 5.13
N ARG A 225 2.87 -27.72 4.03
CA ARG A 225 3.71 -27.38 2.88
C ARG A 225 3.44 -25.93 2.46
N PRO A 226 4.10 -24.95 3.11
CA PRO A 226 3.85 -23.52 2.82
C PRO A 226 4.14 -23.13 1.36
N GLN A 227 4.96 -23.91 0.66
CA GLN A 227 5.28 -23.71 -0.76
C GLN A 227 4.06 -23.88 -1.68
N ASP A 228 3.05 -24.65 -1.25
CA ASP A 228 1.82 -24.87 -2.03
C ASP A 228 0.96 -23.59 -2.13
N ALA A 229 1.23 -22.58 -1.29
CA ALA A 229 0.62 -21.24 -1.40
C ALA A 229 1.21 -20.38 -2.53
N LEU A 230 2.26 -20.83 -3.21
CA LEU A 230 2.87 -20.11 -4.32
C LEU A 230 2.09 -20.32 -5.62
N ILE A 231 1.69 -19.23 -6.26
CA ILE A 231 1.20 -19.25 -7.64
C ILE A 231 2.42 -19.45 -8.55
N GLY A 232 2.46 -20.57 -9.27
CA GLY A 232 3.53 -20.87 -10.23
C GLY A 232 3.60 -19.88 -11.38
N LEU A 233 4.75 -19.79 -12.04
CA LEU A 233 4.96 -18.83 -13.14
C LEU A 233 4.03 -19.06 -14.34
N ASP A 234 3.65 -20.30 -14.59
CA ASP A 234 2.73 -20.76 -15.64
C ASP A 234 1.27 -20.44 -15.35
N ALA A 235 0.92 -20.28 -14.07
CA ALA A 235 -0.41 -19.89 -13.61
C ALA A 235 -0.60 -18.36 -13.45
N LEU A 236 0.45 -17.57 -13.72
CA LEU A 236 0.33 -16.12 -13.66
C LEU A 236 -0.50 -15.58 -14.84
N PRO A 237 -1.21 -14.46 -14.68
CA PRO A 237 -1.93 -13.80 -15.77
C PRO A 237 -1.04 -13.56 -17.00
N ALA A 238 -1.60 -13.80 -18.19
CA ALA A 238 -0.88 -13.65 -19.45
C ALA A 238 -0.27 -12.25 -19.60
N GLY A 239 0.98 -12.18 -20.09
CA GLY A 239 1.69 -10.93 -20.30
C GLY A 239 2.33 -10.33 -19.05
N LEU A 240 2.14 -10.91 -17.86
CA LEU A 240 2.75 -10.41 -16.63
C LEU A 240 4.25 -10.69 -16.55
N MET A 241 4.66 -11.86 -17.03
CA MET A 241 6.08 -12.21 -17.16
C MET A 241 6.66 -11.60 -18.45
N PRO A 242 7.86 -11.00 -18.40
CA PRO A 242 8.56 -10.56 -19.61
C PRO A 242 8.79 -11.72 -20.58
N ALA A 243 8.67 -11.47 -21.88
CA ALA A 243 8.91 -12.47 -22.92
C ALA A 243 10.31 -13.12 -22.74
N GLY A 244 10.39 -14.44 -22.87
CA GLY A 244 11.62 -15.21 -22.73
C GLY A 244 12.05 -15.54 -21.30
N SER A 245 11.29 -15.13 -20.27
CA SER A 245 11.68 -15.37 -18.87
C SER A 245 11.21 -16.70 -18.28
N THR A 246 10.48 -17.50 -19.07
CA THR A 246 9.96 -18.84 -18.66
C THR A 246 10.93 -19.97 -18.93
N GLN A 247 11.96 -19.80 -19.76
CA GLN A 247 12.98 -20.83 -19.92
C GLN A 247 13.83 -20.96 -18.65
N LYS A 248 13.96 -22.21 -18.17
CA LYS A 248 14.96 -22.55 -17.16
C LYS A 248 16.34 -22.23 -17.74
N ASP A 249 17.08 -21.34 -17.08
CA ASP A 249 18.53 -21.32 -17.24
C ASP A 249 19.03 -22.63 -16.62
N GLU A 250 19.16 -23.67 -17.45
CA GLU A 250 19.93 -24.87 -17.13
C GLU A 250 21.39 -24.48 -17.21
N LEU A 251 22.03 -24.20 -16.07
CA LEU A 251 23.46 -24.33 -15.81
C LEU A 251 23.70 -24.48 -14.31
#